data_fa904f49a1c54c9e6108f7cf2bc5a864
#
_entry.id   fa904f49a1c54c9e6108f7cf2bc5a864
#
_cell.length_a   1.000
_cell.length_b   1.000
_cell.length_c   1.000
_cell.angle_alpha   90.00
_cell.angle_beta   90.00
_cell.angle_gamma   90.00
#
_symmetry.space_group_name_H-M   'P 1'
#
loop_
_entity.id
_entity.type
_entity.pdbx_description
1 polymer ?
#
loop_
_entity_poly.entity_id
_entity_poly.type
_entity_poly.pdbx_seq_one_letter_code
_entity_poly.pdbx_strand_id
1 'polypeptide(L)' 'NMGIGKELLDFAKNNHARLTLNVYTKNSGAVKFYRRELFSIDSRGIDEETGEEDYVMSWNN' A
#
# COMPACT_ATOMS: atom_id res chain seq x y z
N ASN A 1 -12.93 1.88 -4.69
CA ASN A 1 -13.32 3.25 -4.62
C ASN A 1 -12.24 4.10 -3.98
N MET A 2 -11.56 4.87 -4.81
CA MET A 2 -10.36 5.62 -4.40
C MET A 2 -10.66 6.75 -3.43
N GLY A 3 -11.83 7.39 -3.54
CA GLY A 3 -12.17 8.49 -2.65
C GLY A 3 -12.26 8.05 -1.20
N ILE A 4 -12.96 6.95 -0.95
CA ILE A 4 -13.08 6.40 0.40
C ILE A 4 -11.72 5.95 0.90
N GLY A 5 -10.95 5.29 0.04
CA GLY A 5 -9.61 4.84 0.42
C GLY A 5 -8.70 5.98 0.82
N LYS A 6 -8.77 7.09 0.08
CA LYS A 6 -7.92 8.25 0.38
C LYS A 6 -8.28 8.88 1.71
N GLU A 7 -9.56 9.00 2.02
CA GLU A 7 -9.98 9.58 3.30
C GLU A 7 -9.50 8.74 4.49
N LEU A 8 -9.65 7.42 4.39
CA LEU A 8 -9.18 6.52 5.43
C LEU A 8 -7.66 6.57 5.55
N LEU A 9 -6.98 6.64 4.43
CA LEU A 9 -5.53 6.70 4.41
C LEU A 9 -5.02 7.99 5.06
N ASP A 10 -5.64 9.11 4.74
CA ASP A 10 -5.27 10.39 5.32
C ASP A 10 -5.48 10.38 6.84
N PHE A 11 -6.57 9.77 7.30
CA PHE A 11 -6.81 9.61 8.72
C PHE A 11 -5.69 8.79 9.37
N ALA A 12 -5.32 7.67 8.74
CA ALA A 12 -4.25 6.81 9.26
C ALA A 12 -2.92 7.56 9.32
N LYS A 13 -2.60 8.34 8.27
CA LYS A 13 -1.36 9.13 8.23
C LYS A 13 -1.31 10.17 9.34
N ASN A 14 -2.45 10.75 9.69
CA ASN A 14 -2.51 11.74 10.75
C ASN A 14 -2.32 11.15 12.13
N ASN A 15 -2.52 9.83 12.27
CA ASN A 15 -2.49 9.17 13.56
C ASN A 15 -1.30 8.24 13.76
N HIS A 16 -0.45 8.09 12.75
CA HIS A 16 0.69 7.17 12.82
C HIS A 16 1.91 7.80 12.17
N ALA A 17 3.08 7.48 12.72
CA ALA A 17 4.35 7.93 12.16
C ALA A 17 4.75 7.10 10.95
N ARG A 18 4.28 5.86 10.88
CA ARG A 18 4.61 4.94 9.80
C ARG A 18 3.43 4.03 9.49
N LEU A 19 3.22 3.77 8.22
CA LEU A 19 2.21 2.84 7.75
C LEU A 19 2.86 1.82 6.83
N THR A 20 2.44 0.56 6.94
CA THR A 20 2.95 -0.53 6.09
C THR A 20 1.75 -1.33 5.60
N LEU A 21 1.81 -1.75 4.34
CA LEU A 21 0.74 -2.57 3.76
C LEU A 21 1.30 -3.48 2.68
N ASN A 22 0.48 -4.47 2.30
CA ASN A 22 0.82 -5.39 1.22
C ASN A 22 -0.17 -5.17 0.07
N VAL A 23 0.34 -5.19 -1.16
CA VAL A 23 -0.46 -5.00 -2.37
C VAL A 23 -0.03 -6.03 -3.39
N TYR A 24 -0.97 -6.78 -3.97
CA TYR A 24 -0.64 -7.69 -5.05
C TYR A 24 -0.06 -6.91 -6.24
N THR A 25 1.03 -7.42 -6.83
CA THR A 25 1.71 -6.73 -7.92
C THR A 25 0.80 -6.57 -9.14
N LYS A 26 -0.15 -7.49 -9.31
CA LYS A 26 -1.10 -7.43 -10.42
C LYS A 26 -2.14 -6.34 -10.24
N ASN A 27 -2.32 -5.85 -9.04
CA ASN A 27 -3.27 -4.77 -8.79
C ASN A 27 -2.60 -3.42 -9.07
N SER A 28 -2.43 -3.13 -10.37
CA SER A 28 -1.70 -1.94 -10.79
C SER A 28 -2.37 -0.65 -10.34
N GLY A 29 -3.71 -0.66 -10.25
CA GLY A 29 -4.43 0.52 -9.76
C GLY A 29 -4.10 0.85 -8.32
N ALA A 30 -4.05 -0.18 -7.47
CA ALA A 30 -3.70 0.02 -6.06
C ALA A 30 -2.25 0.45 -5.91
N VAL A 31 -1.34 -0.18 -6.65
CA VAL A 31 0.08 0.20 -6.60
C VAL A 31 0.25 1.67 -6.97
N LYS A 32 -0.38 2.09 -8.06
CA LYS A 32 -0.29 3.49 -8.49
C LYS A 32 -0.90 4.44 -7.46
N PHE A 33 -2.02 4.04 -6.86
CA PHE A 33 -2.67 4.85 -5.85
C PHE A 33 -1.73 5.08 -4.66
N TYR A 34 -1.15 4.00 -4.12
CA TYR A 34 -0.29 4.14 -2.94
C TYR A 34 0.99 4.90 -3.26
N ARG A 35 1.57 4.71 -4.45
CA ARG A 35 2.74 5.48 -4.85
C ARG A 35 2.42 6.96 -4.95
N ARG A 36 1.25 7.29 -5.47
CA ARG A 36 0.79 8.69 -5.53
C ARG A 36 0.60 9.26 -4.13
N GLU A 37 0.25 8.40 -3.17
CA GLU A 37 0.11 8.78 -1.77
C GLU A 37 1.42 8.70 -1.01
N LEU A 38 2.54 8.64 -1.73
CA LEU A 38 3.90 8.73 -1.20
C LEU A 38 4.36 7.47 -0.47
N PHE A 39 3.76 6.34 -0.77
CA PHE A 39 4.28 5.05 -0.31
C PHE A 39 5.42 4.61 -1.23
N SER A 40 6.41 3.95 -0.63
CA SER A 40 7.53 3.36 -1.37
C SER A 40 7.40 1.85 -1.36
N ILE A 41 7.91 1.19 -2.40
CA ILE A 41 7.99 -0.26 -2.43
C ILE A 41 9.25 -0.66 -1.68
N ASP A 42 9.08 -1.39 -0.58
CA ASP A 42 10.21 -1.84 0.25
C ASP A 42 10.75 -3.20 -0.20
N SER A 43 9.85 -4.11 -0.54
CA SER A 43 10.25 -5.46 -0.93
C SER A 43 9.14 -6.11 -1.73
N ARG A 44 9.45 -7.29 -2.29
CA ARG A 44 8.53 -8.06 -3.12
C ARG A 44 8.64 -9.52 -2.67
N GLY A 45 7.50 -10.18 -2.55
CA GLY A 45 7.46 -11.56 -2.10
C GLY A 45 6.28 -12.30 -2.68
N ILE A 46 6.13 -13.54 -2.24
CA ILE A 46 5.04 -14.43 -2.68
C ILE A 46 4.15 -14.70 -1.48
N ASP A 47 2.84 -14.50 -1.67
CA ASP A 47 1.85 -14.88 -0.67
C ASP A 47 1.76 -16.40 -0.67
N GLU A 48 2.06 -17.03 0.45
CA GLU A 48 2.12 -18.49 0.52
C GLU A 48 0.76 -19.15 0.33
N GLU A 49 -0.31 -18.45 0.69
CA GLU A 49 -1.64 -19.02 0.56
C GLU A 49 -2.17 -19.00 -0.86
N THR A 50 -1.88 -17.94 -1.60
CA THR A 50 -2.44 -17.75 -2.94
C THR A 50 -1.44 -18.01 -4.05
N GLY A 51 -0.14 -17.99 -3.74
CA GLY A 51 0.90 -18.07 -4.75
C GLY A 51 1.08 -16.78 -5.55
N GLU A 52 0.37 -15.72 -5.18
CA GLU A 52 0.45 -14.43 -5.88
C GLU A 52 1.60 -13.61 -5.33
N GLU A 53 2.23 -12.86 -6.23
CA GLU A 53 3.30 -11.95 -5.86
C GLU A 53 2.72 -10.66 -5.27
N ASP A 54 3.33 -10.16 -4.20
CA ASP A 54 2.92 -8.89 -3.62
C ASP A 54 4.11 -7.99 -3.33
N TYR A 55 3.81 -6.71 -3.15
CA TYR A 55 4.76 -5.73 -2.65
C TYR A 55 4.46 -5.43 -1.20
N VAL A 56 5.51 -5.23 -0.42
CA VAL A 56 5.39 -4.57 0.88
C VAL A 56 5.68 -3.10 0.63
N MET A 57 4.73 -2.24 0.97
CA MET A 57 4.87 -0.81 0.74
C MET A 57 4.78 -0.08 2.07
N SER A 58 5.50 1.02 2.20
CA SER A 58 5.47 1.79 3.42
C SER A 58 5.47 3.29 3.15
N TRP A 59 4.93 3.99 4.12
CA TRP A 59 4.93 5.44 4.16
C TRP A 59 5.42 5.88 5.54
N ASN A 60 6.26 6.90 5.56
CA ASN A 60 6.76 7.49 6.79
C ASN A 60 6.39 8.97 6.82
N ASN A 61 6.05 9.43 8.01
CA ASN A 61 5.75 10.84 8.24
C ASN A 61 7.00 11.70 8.01
#